data_e42901f33f45e9ac8697ccdc04cb8498
#
_entry.id   e42901f33f45e9ac8697ccdc04cb8498
#
_cell.length_a   1.000
_cell.length_b   1.000
_cell.length_c   1.000
_cell.angle_alpha   90.00
_cell.angle_beta   90.00
_cell.angle_gamma   90.00
#
_symmetry.space_group_name_H-M   'P 1'
#
loop_
_entity.id
_entity.type
_entity.pdbx_description
1 polymer ?
#
loop_
_entity_poly.entity_id
_entity_poly.type
_entity_poly.pdbx_seq_one_letter_code
_entity_poly.pdbx_strand_id
1 'polypeptide(L)' 'MQLRILDILKEKGKTKYWLYIQLGLSYQNFNRIVNNETKSIKFENLKAICDILECTPNDLFEEYHKES' A
#
# COMPACT_ATOMS: atom_id res chain seq x y z
N MET A 1 3.70 -6.43 -10.58
CA MET A 1 2.77 -5.58 -9.81
C MET A 1 3.57 -4.58 -9.00
N GLN A 2 3.28 -3.32 -9.18
CA GLN A 2 3.94 -2.24 -8.45
C GLN A 2 2.89 -1.44 -7.68
N LEU A 3 3.07 -1.36 -6.38
CA LEU A 3 2.19 -0.59 -5.51
C LEU A 3 2.89 0.69 -5.08
N ARG A 4 2.13 1.79 -5.05
CA ARG A 4 2.66 3.11 -4.71
C ARG A 4 2.49 3.43 -3.23
N ILE A 5 2.59 2.41 -2.37
CA ILE A 5 2.32 2.59 -0.93
C ILE A 5 3.23 3.65 -0.31
N LEU A 6 4.53 3.55 -0.57
CA LEU A 6 5.48 4.52 -0.01
C LEU A 6 5.25 5.92 -0.54
N ASP A 7 4.91 6.05 -1.82
CA ASP A 7 4.62 7.35 -2.42
C ASP A 7 3.39 7.98 -1.79
N ILE A 8 2.33 7.18 -1.61
CA ILE A 8 1.09 7.67 -1.02
C ILE A 8 1.31 8.07 0.44
N LEU A 9 2.06 7.27 1.20
CA LEU A 9 2.40 7.61 2.57
C LEU A 9 3.13 8.95 2.64
N LYS A 10 4.07 9.16 1.75
CA LYS A 10 4.83 10.41 1.69
C LYS A 10 3.91 11.59 1.35
N GLU A 11 3.03 11.41 0.38
CA GLU A 11 2.07 12.45 0.00
C GLU A 11 1.17 12.84 1.16
N LYS A 12 0.82 11.89 2.01
CA LYS A 12 -0.08 12.13 3.14
C LYS A 12 0.65 12.48 4.43
N GLY A 13 1.98 12.54 4.39
CA GLY A 13 2.78 12.84 5.58
C GLY A 13 2.73 11.75 6.65
N LYS A 14 2.57 10.51 6.23
CA LYS A 14 2.49 9.37 7.15
C LYS A 14 3.70 8.48 7.00
N THR A 15 4.00 7.70 8.06
CA THR A 15 5.15 6.80 8.07
C THR A 15 4.73 5.37 7.76
N LYS A 16 5.72 4.54 7.37
CA LYS A 16 5.52 3.10 7.21
C LYS A 16 4.96 2.48 8.50
N TYR A 17 5.52 2.86 9.63
CA TYR A 17 5.11 2.30 10.92
C TYR A 17 3.65 2.61 11.21
N TRP A 18 3.20 3.82 10.90
CA TRP A 18 1.81 4.20 11.07
C TRP A 18 0.87 3.26 10.32
N LEU A 19 1.23 2.90 9.08
CA LEU A 19 0.43 1.96 8.29
C LEU A 19 0.53 0.54 8.84
N TYR A 20 1.74 0.13 9.21
CA TYR A 20 2.00 -1.21 9.72
C TYR A 20 1.10 -1.56 10.92
N ILE A 21 1.02 -0.67 11.90
CA ILE A 21 0.25 -0.96 13.11
C ILE A 21 -1.25 -1.05 12.85
N GLN A 22 -1.73 -0.47 11.77
CA GLN A 22 -3.15 -0.51 11.44
C GLN A 22 -3.54 -1.74 10.64
N LEU A 23 -2.61 -2.35 9.92
CA LEU A 23 -2.92 -3.48 9.07
C LEU A 23 -2.99 -4.80 9.82
N GLY A 24 -2.28 -4.94 10.91
CA GLY A 24 -2.28 -6.18 11.69
C GLY A 24 -1.54 -7.35 11.01
N LEU A 25 -0.71 -7.07 10.02
CA LEU A 25 0.10 -8.08 9.36
C LEU A 25 1.40 -8.29 10.11
N SER A 26 2.05 -9.45 9.91
CA SER A 26 3.40 -9.61 10.40
C SER A 26 4.31 -8.60 9.72
N TYR A 27 5.36 -8.18 10.42
CA TYR A 27 6.28 -7.18 9.88
C TYR A 27 6.92 -7.66 8.57
N GLN A 28 7.24 -8.93 8.51
CA GLN A 28 7.85 -9.51 7.32
C GLN A 28 6.91 -9.43 6.10
N ASN A 29 5.65 -9.81 6.27
CA ASN A 29 4.67 -9.72 5.19
C ASN A 29 4.41 -8.28 4.80
N PHE A 30 4.30 -7.40 5.78
CA PHE A 30 4.11 -5.98 5.53
C PHE A 30 5.24 -5.40 4.69
N ASN A 31 6.50 -5.68 5.06
CA ASN A 31 7.65 -5.17 4.32
C ASN A 31 7.69 -5.70 2.90
N ARG A 32 7.33 -6.96 2.69
CA ARG A 32 7.32 -7.52 1.34
C ARG A 32 6.32 -6.81 0.45
N ILE A 33 5.15 -6.50 1.00
CA ILE A 33 4.12 -5.77 0.25
C ILE A 33 4.59 -4.35 -0.06
N VAL A 34 5.09 -3.64 0.94
CA VAL A 34 5.50 -2.24 0.79
C VAL A 34 6.68 -2.09 -0.17
N ASN A 35 7.60 -3.06 -0.16
CA ASN A 35 8.78 -3.02 -1.01
C ASN A 35 8.55 -3.68 -2.37
N ASN A 36 7.31 -4.07 -2.67
CA ASN A 36 6.96 -4.68 -3.95
C ASN A 36 7.71 -5.98 -4.22
N GLU A 37 7.91 -6.77 -3.17
CA GLU A 37 8.59 -8.07 -3.28
C GLU A 37 7.62 -9.23 -3.46
N THR A 38 6.32 -8.97 -3.48
CA THR A 38 5.31 -9.98 -3.72
C THR A 38 4.80 -9.89 -5.14
N LYS A 39 4.37 -11.03 -5.68
CA LYS A 39 3.79 -11.10 -7.03
C LYS A 39 2.28 -10.89 -6.99
N SER A 40 1.68 -11.04 -5.83
CA SER A 40 0.24 -10.89 -5.67
C SER A 40 -0.05 -10.38 -4.27
N ILE A 41 -1.26 -9.85 -4.09
CA ILE A 41 -1.72 -9.38 -2.80
C ILE A 41 -3.15 -9.89 -2.59
N LYS A 42 -3.46 -10.32 -1.38
CA LYS A 42 -4.82 -10.76 -1.06
C LYS A 42 -5.76 -9.57 -1.16
N PHE A 43 -6.97 -9.83 -1.68
CA PHE A 43 -7.96 -8.77 -1.85
C PHE A 43 -8.27 -8.07 -0.52
N GLU A 44 -8.37 -8.81 0.57
CA GLU A 44 -8.65 -8.24 1.89
C GLU A 44 -7.56 -7.28 2.33
N ASN A 45 -6.29 -7.58 2.01
CA ASN A 45 -5.17 -6.70 2.34
C ASN A 45 -5.19 -5.46 1.45
N LEU A 46 -5.47 -5.63 0.18
CA LEU A 46 -5.60 -4.51 -0.75
C LEU A 46 -6.70 -3.55 -0.30
N LYS A 47 -7.85 -4.10 0.06
CA LYS A 47 -8.98 -3.31 0.53
C LYS A 47 -8.61 -2.55 1.81
N ALA A 48 -7.97 -3.21 2.76
CA ALA A 48 -7.58 -2.58 4.01
C ALA A 48 -6.60 -1.43 3.78
N ILE A 49 -5.61 -1.64 2.92
CA ILE A 49 -4.64 -0.59 2.59
C ILE A 49 -5.35 0.62 1.96
N CYS A 50 -6.23 0.37 1.01
CA CYS A 50 -6.97 1.44 0.35
C CYS A 50 -7.84 2.21 1.34
N ASP A 51 -8.51 1.49 2.25
CA ASP A 51 -9.37 2.11 3.26
C ASP A 51 -8.55 2.98 4.22
N ILE A 52 -7.41 2.47 4.68
CA ILE A 52 -6.56 3.20 5.63
C ILE A 52 -5.93 4.43 4.96
N LEU A 53 -5.46 4.28 3.73
CA LEU A 53 -4.83 5.36 2.99
C LEU A 53 -5.84 6.29 2.32
N GLU A 54 -7.13 5.93 2.37
CA GLU A 54 -8.20 6.71 1.74
C GLU A 54 -7.92 6.95 0.25
N CYS A 55 -7.57 5.87 -0.43
CA CYS A 55 -7.31 5.91 -1.86
C CYS A 55 -8.05 4.77 -2.57
N THR A 56 -8.09 4.84 -3.88
CA THR A 56 -8.67 3.78 -4.70
C THR A 56 -7.59 2.80 -5.12
N PRO A 57 -7.97 1.57 -5.53
CA PRO A 57 -6.99 0.65 -6.11
C PRO A 57 -6.24 1.23 -7.31
N ASN A 58 -6.92 2.05 -8.13
CA ASN A 58 -6.26 2.69 -9.27
C ASN A 58 -5.15 3.63 -8.82
N ASP A 59 -5.35 4.33 -7.71
CA ASP A 59 -4.32 5.20 -7.15
C ASP A 59 -3.14 4.40 -6.62
N LEU A 60 -3.42 3.21 -6.10
CA LEU A 60 -2.41 2.38 -5.44
C LEU A 60 -1.53 1.65 -6.45
N PHE A 61 -2.09 1.16 -7.56
CA PHE A 61 -1.32 0.46 -8.58
C PHE A 61 -0.65 1.44 -9.51
N GLU A 62 0.68 1.35 -9.61
CA GLU A 62 1.44 2.26 -10.46
C GLU A 62 1.02 2.20 -11.91
N GLU A 63 0.69 1.00 -12.39
CA GLU A 63 0.32 0.77 -13.79
C GLU A 63 -0.93 1.53 -14.20
N TYR A 64 -1.82 1.79 -13.25
CA TYR A 64 -3.09 2.45 -13.50
C TYR A 64 -3.12 3.89 -13.00
N HIS A 65 -2.05 4.32 -12.34
CA HIS A 65 -1.97 5.69 -11.87
C HIS A 65 -1.57 6.57 -13.04
N LYS A 66 -2.41 7.54 -13.35
CA LYS A 66 -2.14 8.48 -14.44
C LYS A 66 -1.74 9.82 -13.86
N GLU A 67 -0.58 10.28 -14.29
CA GLU A 67 -0.18 11.64 -14.01
C GLU A 67 -0.87 12.55 -15.00
N SER A 68 -1.52 13.53 -14.48
CA SER A 68 -2.19 14.53 -15.32
C SER A 68 -1.22 15.58 -15.79
#